data_350571d478f7d248c4adaf60de68fb14
#
_entry.id   350571d478f7d248c4adaf60de68fb14
#
_cell.length_a   1.000
_cell.length_b   1.000
_cell.length_c   1.000
_cell.angle_alpha   90.00
_cell.angle_beta   90.00
_cell.angle_gamma   90.00
#
_symmetry.space_group_name_H-M   'P 1'
#
loop_
_entity.id
_entity.type
_entity.pdbx_description
1 polymer ?
#
loop_
_entity_poly.entity_id
_entity_poly.type
_entity_poly.pdbx_seq_one_letter_code
_entity_poly.pdbx_strand_id
1 'polypeptide(L)'
;MRFVRHPFFERDLIGIVDHIVAVTDGDVAAAARRLDEVDALLGAILDNPTSGTRMGGALAGWLVRHGGADRRLTVVFRPDVEEGRIYLAMAAFGGRDWMRAAVARRSFLP
;
A
#
# COMPACT_ATOMS: atom_id res chain seq x y z
N MET A 1 -11.24 13.52 -0.53
CA MET A 1 -10.65 12.72 0.58
C MET A 1 -9.13 12.89 0.57
N ARG A 2 -8.50 12.71 1.70
CA ARG A 2 -7.04 12.80 1.83
C ARG A 2 -6.48 11.53 2.44
N PHE A 3 -5.24 11.21 2.08
CA PHE A 3 -4.52 10.10 2.69
C PHE A 3 -3.93 10.51 4.04
N VAL A 4 -4.01 9.59 5.00
CA VAL A 4 -3.26 9.65 6.26
C VAL A 4 -2.36 8.43 6.27
N ARG A 5 -1.05 8.65 6.18
CA ARG A 5 -0.06 7.59 6.02
C ARG A 5 0.44 7.12 7.37
N HIS A 6 0.56 5.80 7.54
CA HIS A 6 1.30 5.26 8.67
C HIS A 6 2.74 5.81 8.64
N PRO A 7 3.36 6.07 9.82
CA PRO A 7 4.74 6.57 9.86
C PRO A 7 5.76 5.74 9.07
N PHE A 8 5.51 4.45 8.87
CA PHE A 8 6.40 3.56 8.12
C PHE A 8 6.03 3.42 6.64
N PHE A 9 5.01 4.12 6.16
CA PHE A 9 4.60 4.00 4.75
C PHE A 9 5.71 4.43 3.79
N GLU A 10 6.38 5.55 4.06
CA GLU A 10 7.51 5.99 3.24
C GLU A 10 8.67 4.98 3.27
N ARG A 11 8.90 4.35 4.40
CA ARG A 11 9.90 3.29 4.52
C ARG A 11 9.55 2.10 3.64
N ASP A 12 8.27 1.77 3.49
CA ASP A 12 7.81 0.72 2.58
C ASP A 12 8.18 1.05 1.14
N LEU A 13 7.99 2.30 0.72
CA LEU A 13 8.33 2.75 -0.64
C LEU A 13 9.83 2.67 -0.88
N ILE A 14 10.63 3.10 0.08
CA ILE A 14 12.10 2.98 0.01
C ILE A 14 12.50 1.52 -0.11
N GLY A 15 11.86 0.63 0.66
CA GLY A 15 12.11 -0.81 0.60
C GLY A 15 11.80 -1.41 -0.76
N ILE A 16 10.72 -0.96 -1.41
CA ILE A 16 10.38 -1.39 -2.78
C ILE A 16 11.49 -0.97 -3.75
N VAL A 17 11.93 0.29 -3.69
CA VAL A 17 13.01 0.79 -4.54
C VAL A 17 14.29 -0.02 -4.32
N ASP A 18 14.71 -0.20 -3.08
CA ASP A 18 15.93 -0.94 -2.73
C ASP A 18 15.88 -2.37 -3.26
N HIS A 19 14.72 -3.03 -3.11
CA HIS A 19 14.53 -4.38 -3.61
C HIS A 19 14.68 -4.45 -5.13
N ILE A 20 14.01 -3.56 -5.87
CA ILE A 20 14.09 -3.55 -7.34
C ILE A 20 15.50 -3.26 -7.82
N VAL A 21 16.17 -2.30 -7.22
CA VAL A 21 17.57 -1.98 -7.56
C VAL A 21 18.46 -3.21 -7.32
N ALA A 22 18.27 -3.90 -6.21
CA ALA A 22 19.06 -5.08 -5.88
C ALA A 22 18.84 -6.23 -6.87
N VAL A 23 17.58 -6.58 -7.19
CA VAL A 23 17.26 -7.73 -8.06
C VAL A 23 17.47 -7.46 -9.55
N THR A 24 17.58 -6.20 -9.94
CA THR A 24 17.84 -5.79 -11.33
C THR A 24 19.27 -5.33 -11.56
N ASP A 25 20.13 -5.47 -10.58
CA ASP A 25 21.54 -5.07 -10.66
C ASP A 25 21.70 -3.58 -11.01
N GLY A 26 20.91 -2.74 -10.36
CA GLY A 26 21.03 -1.29 -10.45
C GLY A 26 20.09 -0.59 -11.44
N ASP A 27 19.03 -1.24 -11.89
CA ASP A 27 18.06 -0.63 -12.82
C ASP A 27 17.16 0.38 -12.09
N VAL A 28 17.62 1.62 -11.99
CA VAL A 28 16.90 2.73 -11.35
C VAL A 28 15.59 3.05 -12.10
N ALA A 29 15.58 2.91 -13.43
CA ALA A 29 14.36 3.15 -14.22
C ALA A 29 13.28 2.13 -13.88
N ALA A 30 13.64 0.87 -13.64
CA ALA A 30 12.69 -0.14 -13.18
C ALA A 30 12.11 0.22 -11.80
N ALA A 31 12.93 0.71 -10.87
CA ALA A 31 12.47 1.17 -9.57
C ALA A 31 11.50 2.36 -9.70
N ALA A 32 11.80 3.32 -10.57
CA ALA A 32 10.93 4.45 -10.83
C ALA A 32 9.56 4.00 -11.37
N ARG A 33 9.55 3.02 -12.28
CA ARG A 33 8.28 2.46 -12.78
C ARG A 33 7.44 1.84 -11.68
N ARG A 34 8.07 1.18 -10.70
CA ARG A 34 7.32 0.62 -9.56
C ARG A 34 6.68 1.71 -8.71
N LEU A 35 7.38 2.83 -8.49
CA LEU A 35 6.80 3.97 -7.77
C LEU A 35 5.64 4.60 -8.55
N ASP A 36 5.74 4.71 -9.87
CA ASP A 36 4.63 5.18 -10.70
C ASP A 36 3.41 4.26 -10.57
N GLU A 37 3.61 2.96 -10.49
CA GLU A 37 2.53 2.00 -10.25
C GLU A 37 1.89 2.18 -8.87
N VAL A 38 2.69 2.49 -7.85
CA VAL A 38 2.15 2.84 -6.53
C VAL A 38 1.26 4.07 -6.62
N ASP A 39 1.73 5.13 -7.27
CA ASP A 39 0.95 6.35 -7.44
C ASP A 39 -0.36 6.09 -8.20
N ALA A 40 -0.32 5.26 -9.24
CA ALA A 40 -1.52 4.89 -9.99
C ALA A 40 -2.51 4.11 -9.11
N LEU A 41 -2.03 3.20 -8.29
CA LEU A 41 -2.87 2.44 -7.37
C LEU A 41 -3.48 3.34 -6.30
N LEU A 42 -2.71 4.25 -5.73
CA LEU A 42 -3.21 5.23 -4.77
C LEU A 42 -4.27 6.13 -5.40
N GLY A 43 -4.07 6.56 -6.65
CA GLY A 43 -5.07 7.32 -7.41
C GLY A 43 -6.37 6.55 -7.60
N ALA A 44 -6.28 5.26 -7.90
CA ALA A 44 -7.46 4.39 -8.05
C ALA A 44 -8.20 4.22 -6.71
N ILE A 45 -7.48 4.13 -5.59
CA ILE A 45 -8.08 4.08 -4.26
C ILE A 45 -8.80 5.39 -3.95
N LEU A 46 -8.18 6.51 -4.29
CA LEU A 46 -8.77 7.83 -4.05
C LEU A 46 -10.06 8.02 -4.87
N ASP A 47 -10.10 7.52 -6.10
CA ASP A 47 -11.28 7.58 -6.97
C ASP A 47 -12.41 6.69 -6.47
N ASN A 48 -12.08 5.57 -5.81
CA ASN A 48 -13.08 4.63 -5.30
C ASN A 48 -12.61 4.04 -3.96
N PRO A 49 -12.71 4.81 -2.87
CA PRO A 49 -12.11 4.46 -1.58
C PRO A 49 -12.74 3.27 -0.88
N THR A 50 -13.90 2.81 -1.31
CA THR A 50 -14.57 1.63 -0.74
C THR A 50 -14.37 0.38 -1.60
N SER A 51 -13.63 0.47 -2.69
CA SER A 51 -13.30 -0.66 -3.55
C SER A 51 -12.05 -1.38 -3.05
N GLY A 52 -12.15 -2.68 -2.91
CA GLY A 52 -11.06 -3.53 -2.48
C GLY A 52 -11.61 -4.79 -1.83
N THR A 53 -10.71 -5.70 -1.48
CA THR A 53 -11.07 -6.91 -0.76
C THR A 53 -11.16 -6.60 0.73
N ARG A 54 -12.30 -6.90 1.33
CA ARG A 54 -12.49 -6.71 2.77
C ARG A 54 -11.69 -7.75 3.53
N MET A 55 -10.98 -7.26 4.53
CA MET A 55 -10.21 -8.11 5.43
C MET A 55 -11.06 -8.52 6.63
N GLY A 56 -10.74 -9.66 7.21
CA GLY A 56 -11.41 -10.17 8.42
C GLY A 56 -10.41 -10.29 9.57
N GLY A 57 -10.89 -10.87 10.69
CA GLY A 57 -10.06 -11.12 11.86
C GLY A 57 -9.44 -9.84 12.42
N ALA A 58 -8.14 -9.87 12.65
CA ALA A 58 -7.39 -8.73 13.20
C ALA A 58 -7.40 -7.50 12.30
N LEU A 59 -7.70 -7.66 11.01
CA LEU A 59 -7.77 -6.58 10.03
C LEU A 59 -9.21 -6.22 9.64
N ALA A 60 -10.20 -6.61 10.43
CA ALA A 60 -11.59 -6.24 10.17
C ALA A 60 -11.73 -4.72 10.04
N GLY A 61 -12.44 -4.27 9.00
CA GLY A 61 -12.59 -2.85 8.67
C GLY A 61 -11.53 -2.32 7.71
N TRP A 62 -10.46 -3.06 7.47
CA TRP A 62 -9.44 -2.71 6.48
C TRP A 62 -9.77 -3.34 5.12
N LEU A 63 -9.26 -2.71 4.07
CA LEU A 63 -9.37 -3.18 2.70
C LEU A 63 -7.97 -3.43 2.14
N VAL A 64 -7.88 -4.31 1.15
CA VAL A 64 -6.65 -4.53 0.40
C VAL A 64 -6.92 -4.40 -1.10
N ARG A 65 -6.02 -3.74 -1.81
CA ARG A 65 -5.99 -3.72 -3.27
C ARG A 65 -4.62 -4.11 -3.77
N HIS A 66 -4.64 -4.82 -4.88
CA HIS A 66 -3.44 -5.17 -5.62
C HIS A 66 -3.43 -4.39 -6.93
N GLY A 67 -2.23 -4.04 -7.39
CA GLY A 67 -2.07 -3.28 -8.63
C GLY A 67 -0.68 -3.44 -9.20
N GLY A 68 -0.39 -2.62 -10.22
CA GLY A 68 0.86 -2.69 -10.94
C GLY A 68 0.97 -3.89 -11.86
N ALA A 69 2.13 -4.06 -12.50
CA ALA A 69 2.41 -5.19 -13.37
C ALA A 69 2.29 -6.49 -12.59
N ASP A 70 1.55 -7.46 -13.14
CA ASP A 70 1.29 -8.77 -12.53
C ASP A 70 0.63 -8.69 -11.15
N ARG A 71 0.01 -7.56 -10.83
CA ARG A 71 -0.66 -7.32 -9.54
C ARG A 71 0.27 -7.52 -8.33
N ARG A 72 1.54 -7.19 -8.49
CA ARG A 72 2.56 -7.42 -7.45
C ARG A 72 2.58 -6.38 -6.35
N LEU A 73 1.94 -5.24 -6.56
CA LEU A 73 1.80 -4.23 -5.51
C LEU A 73 0.59 -4.55 -4.66
N THR A 74 0.74 -4.34 -3.35
CA THR A 74 -0.33 -4.51 -2.37
C THR A 74 -0.39 -3.28 -1.49
N VAL A 75 -1.58 -2.70 -1.35
CA VAL A 75 -1.81 -1.59 -0.43
C VAL A 75 -2.94 -1.97 0.51
N VAL A 76 -2.71 -1.82 1.81
CA VAL A 76 -3.71 -2.04 2.86
C VAL A 76 -4.15 -0.67 3.36
N PHE A 77 -5.47 -0.44 3.35
CA PHE A 77 -6.01 0.88 3.66
C PHE A 77 -7.37 0.77 4.34
N ARG A 78 -7.75 1.84 5.01
CA ARG A 78 -9.06 1.94 5.64
C ARG A 78 -9.68 3.30 5.34
N PRO A 79 -10.80 3.35 4.60
CA PRO A 79 -11.49 4.60 4.35
C PRO A 79 -12.30 5.03 5.57
N ASP A 80 -12.27 6.32 5.85
CA ASP A 80 -13.18 6.98 6.77
C ASP A 80 -13.92 8.06 5.97
N VAL A 81 -15.03 7.67 5.38
CA VAL A 81 -15.79 8.51 4.46
C VAL A 81 -16.34 9.74 5.16
N GLU A 82 -16.81 9.60 6.40
CA GLU A 82 -17.37 10.71 7.17
C GLU A 82 -16.34 11.79 7.43
N GLU A 83 -15.10 11.41 7.75
CA GLU A 83 -14.01 12.35 8.02
C GLU A 83 -13.23 12.74 6.76
N GLY A 84 -13.56 12.15 5.61
CA GLY A 84 -12.87 12.43 4.36
C GLY A 84 -11.42 11.98 4.34
N ARG A 85 -11.10 10.86 4.99
CA ARG A 85 -9.74 10.34 5.14
C ARG A 85 -9.64 8.91 4.64
N ILE A 86 -8.46 8.56 4.15
CA ILE A 86 -8.10 7.18 3.83
C ILE A 86 -6.79 6.88 4.56
N TYR A 87 -6.85 5.98 5.53
CA TYR A 87 -5.66 5.57 6.27
C TYR A 87 -4.90 4.53 5.47
N LEU A 88 -3.61 4.80 5.22
CA LEU A 88 -2.71 3.88 4.51
C LEU A 88 -1.82 3.19 5.53
N ALA A 89 -2.03 1.90 5.73
CA ALA A 89 -1.24 1.14 6.70
C ALA A 89 0.12 0.76 6.12
N MET A 90 0.14 0.28 4.88
CA MET A 90 1.37 -0.23 4.28
C MET A 90 1.23 -0.40 2.78
N ALA A 91 2.40 -0.45 2.12
CA ALA A 91 2.55 -0.91 0.76
C ALA A 91 3.59 -2.02 0.71
N ALA A 92 3.39 -3.01 -0.15
CA ALA A 92 4.33 -4.10 -0.33
C ALA A 92 4.45 -4.47 -1.80
N PHE A 93 5.58 -5.09 -2.17
CA PHE A 93 5.85 -5.56 -3.52
C PHE A 93 6.25 -7.03 -3.47
N GLY A 94 5.68 -7.82 -4.39
CA GLY A 94 5.98 -9.24 -4.51
C GLY A 94 5.26 -10.08 -3.45
N GLY A 95 5.82 -11.25 -3.15
CA GLY A 95 5.24 -12.22 -2.24
C GLY A 95 5.58 -12.03 -0.77
N ARG A 96 5.88 -10.82 -0.33
CA ARG A 96 6.21 -10.54 1.07
C ARG A 96 5.01 -10.79 1.97
N ASP A 97 5.28 -11.12 3.23
CA ASP A 97 4.26 -11.27 4.26
C ASP A 97 3.72 -9.90 4.69
N TRP A 98 2.94 -9.29 3.80
CA TRP A 98 2.35 -7.97 4.03
C TRP A 98 1.29 -8.01 5.14
N MET A 99 0.65 -9.15 5.31
CA MET A 99 -0.45 -9.28 6.27
C MET A 99 0.04 -9.10 7.71
N ARG A 100 1.21 -9.66 8.04
CA ARG A 100 1.82 -9.48 9.36
C ARG A 100 2.13 -8.01 9.64
N ALA A 101 2.71 -7.31 8.67
CA ALA A 101 3.00 -5.89 8.81
C ALA A 101 1.73 -5.05 8.98
N ALA A 102 0.68 -5.36 8.21
CA ALA A 102 -0.60 -4.67 8.31
C ALA A 102 -1.23 -4.86 9.71
N VAL A 103 -1.21 -6.07 10.24
CA VAL A 103 -1.73 -6.35 11.59
C VAL A 103 -0.96 -5.54 12.64
N ALA A 104 0.38 -5.48 12.53
CA ALA A 104 1.21 -4.73 13.46
C ALA A 104 0.91 -3.21 13.43
N ARG A 105 0.42 -2.70 12.30
CA ARG A 105 0.18 -1.27 12.09
C ARG A 105 -1.28 -0.85 12.27
N ARG A 106 -2.20 -1.77 12.52
CA ARG A 106 -3.64 -1.47 12.53
C ARG A 106 -4.07 -0.47 13.60
N SER A 107 -3.25 -0.30 14.64
CA SER A 107 -3.58 0.55 15.79
C SER A 107 -3.16 2.01 15.62
N PHE A 108 -2.63 2.42 14.46
CA PHE A 108 -2.24 3.82 14.27
C PHE A 108 -3.43 4.75 14.03
N LEU A 109 -4.61 4.22 13.89
CA LEU A 109 -5.83 5.00 13.73
C LEU A 109 -6.13 5.83 14.97
N PRO A 110 -6.63 7.06 14.79
CA PRO A 110 -7.09 7.87 15.92
C PRO A 110 -8.28 7.25 16.63
#